data_b2b943586fee7fdfdba6edfa2dd97832
#
_entry.id   b2b943586fee7fdfdba6edfa2dd97832
#
_cell.length_a   1.000
_cell.length_b   1.000
_cell.length_c   1.000
_cell.angle_alpha   90.00
_cell.angle_beta   90.00
_cell.angle_gamma   90.00
#
_symmetry.space_group_name_H-M   'P 1'
#
loop_
_entity.id
_entity.type
_entity.pdbx_description
1 polymer ?
#
loop_
_entity_poly.entity_id
_entity_poly.type
_entity_poly.pdbx_seq_one_letter_code
_entity_poly.pdbx_strand_id
1 'polypeptide(L)'
;MEASQELGVSPRRVRQFLEQGVLPGQRIGGRWIVADHALEIFGTQERSAGRPWSSAAAWAVLAELAELNLDISPVQRSRARQRLRNNTLVEVVPQLRRRAKAMSYYAHPSALERIRLEEPVVLGGVSAAPHVKADLIDPNDHLEAYIRERDLEGLVRRFALNADAERPNVVLRVVTTELWPFAPDTRFCPPVVVALDLIETSDSRSRRAGFDLLQRR
;
A
#
# COMPACT_ATOMS: atom_id res chain seq x y z
N MET A 1 -6.82 24.78 -15.57
CA MET A 1 -7.93 24.38 -16.46
C MET A 1 -7.71 23.00 -17.07
N GLU A 2 -6.49 22.65 -17.46
CA GLU A 2 -6.16 21.35 -18.08
C GLU A 2 -6.57 20.12 -17.24
N ALA A 3 -6.15 20.06 -15.98
CA ALA A 3 -6.45 18.92 -15.11
C ALA A 3 -7.94 18.62 -14.93
N SER A 4 -8.79 19.66 -14.97
CA SER A 4 -10.24 19.48 -14.85
C SER A 4 -10.88 18.91 -16.13
N GLN A 5 -10.31 19.24 -17.28
CA GLN A 5 -10.75 18.70 -18.57
C GLN A 5 -10.33 17.22 -18.69
N GLU A 6 -9.11 16.91 -18.33
CA GLU A 6 -8.55 15.56 -18.39
C GLU A 6 -9.25 14.59 -17.44
N LEU A 7 -9.55 15.02 -16.21
CA LEU A 7 -10.27 14.24 -15.22
C LEU A 7 -11.81 14.23 -15.41
N GLY A 8 -12.36 15.11 -16.28
CA GLY A 8 -13.80 15.21 -16.48
C GLY A 8 -14.56 15.71 -15.24
N VAL A 9 -13.90 16.49 -14.35
CA VAL A 9 -14.50 17.03 -13.12
C VAL A 9 -14.34 18.55 -13.06
N SER A 10 -15.11 19.23 -12.19
CA SER A 10 -15.02 20.68 -12.06
C SER A 10 -13.66 21.15 -11.48
N PRO A 11 -13.18 22.35 -11.82
CA PRO A 11 -11.94 22.93 -11.25
C PRO A 11 -11.96 22.98 -9.71
N ARG A 12 -13.14 23.18 -9.12
CA ARG A 12 -13.34 23.14 -7.66
C ARG A 12 -13.04 21.75 -7.09
N ARG A 13 -13.47 20.70 -7.78
CA ARG A 13 -13.25 19.30 -7.37
C ARG A 13 -11.77 18.94 -7.50
N VAL A 14 -11.10 19.35 -8.56
CA VAL A 14 -9.64 19.17 -8.70
C VAL A 14 -8.88 19.83 -7.56
N ARG A 15 -9.24 21.09 -7.22
CA ARG A 15 -8.63 21.79 -6.09
C ARG A 15 -8.84 21.04 -4.77
N GLN A 16 -10.04 20.53 -4.52
CA GLN A 16 -10.34 19.72 -3.34
C GLN A 16 -9.47 18.47 -3.27
N PHE A 17 -9.26 17.77 -4.38
CA PHE A 17 -8.36 16.60 -4.44
C PHE A 17 -6.91 16.96 -4.12
N LEU A 18 -6.44 18.10 -4.61
CA LEU A 18 -5.09 18.61 -4.34
C LEU A 18 -4.92 19.03 -2.88
N GLU A 19 -5.89 19.74 -2.31
CA GLU A 19 -5.87 20.18 -0.90
C GLU A 19 -5.95 18.98 0.07
N GLN A 20 -6.72 17.96 -0.28
CA GLN A 20 -6.81 16.70 0.48
C GLN A 20 -5.63 15.77 0.23
N GLY A 21 -4.67 16.14 -0.65
CA GLY A 21 -3.55 15.31 -1.02
C GLY A 21 -3.94 14.01 -1.75
N VAL A 22 -5.19 13.89 -2.23
CA VAL A 22 -5.68 12.73 -2.98
C VAL A 22 -5.11 12.72 -4.40
N LEU A 23 -4.99 13.90 -5.02
CA LEU A 23 -4.27 14.11 -6.27
C LEU A 23 -2.90 14.71 -5.94
N PRO A 24 -1.78 14.04 -6.29
CA PRO A 24 -0.45 14.60 -6.09
C PRO A 24 -0.24 15.87 -6.90
N GLY A 25 0.22 16.94 -6.27
CA GLY A 25 0.54 18.20 -6.93
C GLY A 25 1.41 19.09 -6.05
N GLN A 26 2.11 20.04 -6.67
CA GLN A 26 2.92 21.03 -5.96
C GLN A 26 2.34 22.43 -6.16
N ARG A 27 2.44 23.27 -5.11
CA ARG A 27 2.01 24.66 -5.18
C ARG A 27 3.22 25.55 -5.46
N ILE A 28 3.30 26.11 -6.67
CA ILE A 28 4.40 27.00 -7.10
C ILE A 28 3.79 28.33 -7.49
N GLY A 29 4.26 29.43 -6.89
CA GLY A 29 3.77 30.78 -7.20
C GLY A 29 2.25 30.95 -6.99
N GLY A 30 1.66 30.27 -6.00
CA GLY A 30 0.22 30.32 -5.72
C GLY A 30 -0.65 29.43 -6.63
N ARG A 31 -0.06 28.78 -7.64
CA ARG A 31 -0.76 27.87 -8.57
C ARG A 31 -0.42 26.42 -8.26
N TRP A 32 -1.39 25.53 -8.44
CA TRP A 32 -1.16 24.10 -8.39
C TRP A 32 -0.57 23.61 -9.71
N ILE A 33 0.52 22.88 -9.63
CA ILE A 33 1.14 22.14 -10.74
C ILE A 33 0.97 20.68 -10.45
N VAL A 34 0.35 19.97 -11.39
CA VAL A 34 0.11 18.53 -11.35
C VAL A 34 0.86 17.93 -12.52
N ALA A 35 1.63 16.89 -12.30
CA ALA A 35 2.32 16.19 -13.37
C ALA A 35 1.31 15.36 -14.19
N ASP A 36 1.47 15.29 -15.51
CA ASP A 36 0.54 14.60 -16.42
C ASP A 36 0.32 13.14 -16.00
N HIS A 37 1.39 12.43 -15.64
CA HIS A 37 1.30 11.05 -15.14
C HIS A 37 0.46 10.94 -13.84
N ALA A 38 0.45 11.94 -12.98
CA ALA A 38 -0.37 11.94 -11.77
C ALA A 38 -1.86 12.12 -12.10
N LEU A 39 -2.18 12.91 -13.13
CA LEU A 39 -3.54 13.07 -13.65
C LEU A 39 -4.03 11.77 -14.30
N GLU A 40 -3.21 11.14 -15.12
CA GLU A 40 -3.51 9.88 -15.79
C GLU A 40 -3.80 8.77 -14.75
N ILE A 41 -2.90 8.61 -13.77
CA ILE A 41 -3.05 7.65 -12.67
C ILE A 41 -4.34 7.92 -11.87
N PHE A 42 -4.59 9.16 -11.50
CA PHE A 42 -5.77 9.55 -10.73
C PHE A 42 -7.06 9.34 -11.53
N GLY A 43 -7.08 9.73 -12.80
CA GLY A 43 -8.22 9.52 -13.71
C GLY A 43 -8.53 8.04 -13.92
N THR A 44 -7.50 7.21 -14.02
CA THR A 44 -7.63 5.76 -14.11
C THR A 44 -8.21 5.15 -12.83
N GLN A 45 -7.77 5.61 -11.66
CA GLN A 45 -8.27 5.15 -10.36
C GLN A 45 -9.75 5.49 -10.12
N GLU A 46 -10.20 6.69 -10.47
CA GLU A 46 -11.62 7.07 -10.37
C GLU A 46 -12.51 6.30 -11.36
N ARG A 47 -12.03 6.07 -12.58
CA ARG A 47 -12.77 5.32 -13.61
C ARG A 47 -12.78 3.81 -13.37
N SER A 48 -11.71 3.26 -12.78
CA SER A 48 -11.54 1.83 -12.48
C SER A 48 -12.15 1.39 -11.16
N ALA A 49 -12.94 2.21 -10.48
CA ALA A 49 -13.53 1.93 -9.17
C ALA A 49 -14.57 0.79 -9.20
N GLY A 50 -14.18 -0.33 -9.81
CA GLY A 50 -14.87 -1.61 -9.64
C GLY A 50 -14.73 -2.11 -8.20
N ARG A 51 -15.60 -3.06 -7.81
CA ARG A 51 -15.54 -3.67 -6.48
C ARG A 51 -14.15 -4.28 -6.23
N PRO A 52 -13.48 -3.97 -5.11
CA PRO A 52 -12.21 -4.59 -4.75
C PRO A 52 -12.27 -6.12 -4.81
N TRP A 53 -11.21 -6.75 -5.26
CA TRP A 53 -11.12 -8.21 -5.28
C TRP A 53 -11.09 -8.78 -3.86
N SER A 54 -11.45 -10.05 -3.75
CA SER A 54 -11.23 -10.77 -2.48
C SER A 54 -9.74 -10.83 -2.16
N SER A 55 -9.39 -10.98 -0.88
CA SER A 55 -8.00 -11.12 -0.42
C SER A 55 -7.25 -12.22 -1.19
N ALA A 56 -7.88 -13.40 -1.36
CA ALA A 56 -7.30 -14.50 -2.14
C ALA A 56 -7.02 -14.11 -3.61
N ALA A 57 -7.93 -13.38 -4.25
CA ALA A 57 -7.73 -12.96 -5.64
C ALA A 57 -6.66 -11.86 -5.77
N ALA A 58 -6.56 -10.97 -4.79
CA ALA A 58 -5.51 -9.96 -4.73
C ALA A 58 -4.13 -10.59 -4.53
N TRP A 59 -4.00 -11.51 -3.58
CA TRP A 59 -2.75 -12.24 -3.34
C TRP A 59 -2.35 -13.14 -4.50
N ALA A 60 -3.31 -13.76 -5.20
CA ALA A 60 -2.99 -14.53 -6.41
C ALA A 60 -2.35 -13.67 -7.50
N VAL A 61 -2.83 -12.42 -7.69
CA VAL A 61 -2.22 -11.47 -8.63
C VAL A 61 -0.84 -11.04 -8.17
N LEU A 62 -0.67 -10.73 -6.88
CA LEU A 62 0.61 -10.33 -6.31
C LEU A 62 1.64 -11.46 -6.34
N ALA A 63 1.20 -12.72 -6.17
CA ALA A 63 2.07 -13.89 -6.29
C ALA A 63 2.64 -14.05 -7.70
N GLU A 64 1.85 -13.78 -8.74
CA GLU A 64 2.35 -13.78 -10.14
C GLU A 64 3.29 -12.59 -10.43
N LEU A 65 3.14 -11.46 -9.72
CA LEU A 65 3.97 -10.27 -9.92
C LEU A 65 5.30 -10.32 -9.17
N ALA A 66 5.34 -10.95 -8.01
CA ALA A 66 6.47 -10.90 -7.07
C ALA A 66 7.02 -12.28 -6.71
N GLU A 67 6.61 -13.32 -7.44
CA GLU A 67 7.04 -14.71 -7.20
C GLU A 67 6.86 -15.15 -5.72
N LEU A 68 5.75 -14.70 -5.11
CA LEU A 68 5.47 -15.00 -3.71
C LEU A 68 5.16 -16.49 -3.51
N ASN A 69 5.56 -17.02 -2.36
CA ASN A 69 5.31 -18.40 -1.98
C ASN A 69 3.87 -18.59 -1.46
N LEU A 70 2.91 -18.56 -2.37
CA LEU A 70 1.50 -18.77 -2.06
C LEU A 70 0.98 -20.00 -2.79
N ASP A 71 0.38 -20.91 -2.03
CA ASP A 71 -0.32 -22.08 -2.60
C ASP A 71 -1.63 -21.62 -3.24
N ILE A 72 -1.60 -21.44 -4.56
CA ILE A 72 -2.76 -21.06 -5.37
C ILE A 72 -3.08 -22.13 -6.40
N SER A 73 -4.36 -22.44 -6.54
CA SER A 73 -4.80 -23.43 -7.51
C SER A 73 -4.48 -22.98 -8.95
N PRO A 74 -4.36 -23.94 -9.91
CA PRO A 74 -4.15 -23.58 -11.32
C PRO A 74 -5.20 -22.62 -11.89
N VAL A 75 -6.44 -22.72 -11.42
CA VAL A 75 -7.55 -21.85 -11.81
C VAL A 75 -7.31 -20.42 -11.29
N GLN A 76 -6.92 -20.26 -10.04
CA GLN A 76 -6.61 -18.95 -9.47
C GLN A 76 -5.43 -18.30 -10.20
N ARG A 77 -4.39 -19.07 -10.50
CA ARG A 77 -3.21 -18.63 -11.27
C ARG A 77 -3.61 -18.18 -12.68
N SER A 78 -4.39 -18.97 -13.39
CA SER A 78 -4.89 -18.60 -14.73
C SER A 78 -5.70 -17.29 -14.71
N ARG A 79 -6.58 -17.12 -13.73
CA ARG A 79 -7.37 -15.89 -13.56
C ARG A 79 -6.49 -14.68 -13.21
N ALA A 80 -5.48 -14.86 -12.36
CA ALA A 80 -4.52 -13.81 -12.03
C ALA A 80 -3.77 -13.32 -13.27
N ARG A 81 -3.23 -14.25 -14.08
CA ARG A 81 -2.57 -13.95 -15.34
C ARG A 81 -3.48 -13.26 -16.35
N GLN A 82 -4.75 -13.67 -16.44
CA GLN A 82 -5.72 -13.02 -17.31
C GLN A 82 -5.98 -11.57 -16.88
N ARG A 83 -6.09 -11.29 -15.58
CA ARG A 83 -6.26 -9.93 -15.06
C ARG A 83 -5.07 -9.04 -15.41
N LEU A 84 -3.84 -9.56 -15.26
CA LEU A 84 -2.61 -8.85 -15.60
C LEU A 84 -2.43 -8.61 -17.10
N ARG A 85 -2.97 -9.48 -17.95
CA ARG A 85 -2.97 -9.25 -19.42
C ARG A 85 -3.95 -8.19 -19.86
N ASN A 86 -5.06 -8.05 -19.15
CA ASN A 86 -6.17 -7.18 -19.55
C ASN A 86 -6.12 -5.79 -18.90
N ASN A 87 -5.22 -5.57 -17.94
CA ASN A 87 -5.12 -4.32 -17.20
C ASN A 87 -3.66 -4.00 -16.91
N THR A 88 -3.33 -2.73 -16.88
CA THR A 88 -2.05 -2.26 -16.35
C THR A 88 -2.02 -2.41 -14.82
N LEU A 89 -0.81 -2.43 -14.24
CA LEU A 89 -0.66 -2.56 -12.79
C LEU A 89 -1.34 -1.39 -12.05
N VAL A 90 -1.25 -0.18 -12.60
CA VAL A 90 -1.88 1.02 -12.04
C VAL A 90 -3.40 0.91 -11.99
N GLU A 91 -4.02 0.36 -13.04
CA GLU A 91 -5.47 0.16 -13.12
C GLU A 91 -6.00 -0.81 -12.07
N VAL A 92 -5.20 -1.80 -11.66
CA VAL A 92 -5.60 -2.79 -10.66
C VAL A 92 -5.30 -2.40 -9.21
N VAL A 93 -4.58 -1.30 -8.97
CA VAL A 93 -4.29 -0.81 -7.61
C VAL A 93 -5.54 -0.73 -6.71
N PRO A 94 -6.68 -0.13 -7.15
CA PRO A 94 -7.88 -0.06 -6.31
C PRO A 94 -8.47 -1.43 -5.95
N GLN A 95 -8.35 -2.41 -6.85
CA GLN A 95 -8.86 -3.76 -6.65
C GLN A 95 -8.03 -4.56 -5.64
N LEU A 96 -6.74 -4.21 -5.46
CA LEU A 96 -5.81 -4.88 -4.55
C LEU A 96 -5.91 -4.42 -3.09
N ARG A 97 -6.72 -3.40 -2.78
CA ARG A 97 -6.86 -2.81 -1.43
C ARG A 97 -7.28 -3.80 -0.34
N ARG A 98 -8.03 -4.85 -0.70
CA ARG A 98 -8.49 -5.88 0.25
C ARG A 98 -7.50 -7.03 0.44
N ARG A 99 -6.24 -6.91 0.00
CA ARG A 99 -5.20 -7.93 0.23
C ARG A 99 -4.97 -8.22 1.72
N ALA A 100 -5.10 -7.19 2.56
CA ALA A 100 -4.95 -7.30 4.00
C ALA A 100 -5.91 -6.34 4.72
N LYS A 101 -6.19 -6.60 5.99
CA LYS A 101 -6.93 -5.69 6.87
C LYS A 101 -5.92 -4.81 7.61
N ALA A 102 -5.89 -3.51 7.31
CA ALA A 102 -5.07 -2.56 8.05
C ALA A 102 -5.68 -2.28 9.43
N MET A 103 -4.86 -2.35 10.47
CA MET A 103 -5.21 -2.04 11.85
C MET A 103 -4.14 -1.11 12.41
N SER A 104 -4.58 -0.04 13.07
CA SER A 104 -3.69 0.99 13.63
C SER A 104 -3.59 0.83 15.14
N TYR A 105 -2.37 0.99 15.65
CA TYR A 105 -2.06 0.89 17.08
C TYR A 105 -1.06 1.97 17.48
N TYR A 106 -1.02 2.25 18.76
CA TYR A 106 0.09 2.95 19.37
C TYR A 106 0.97 1.96 20.12
N ALA A 107 2.29 2.06 19.92
CA ALA A 107 3.29 1.40 20.73
C ALA A 107 4.22 2.46 21.35
N HIS A 108 4.74 2.18 22.55
CA HIS A 108 5.79 3.03 23.11
C HIS A 108 6.99 3.08 22.14
N PRO A 109 7.62 4.24 21.90
CA PRO A 109 8.70 4.37 20.91
C PRO A 109 9.85 3.37 21.11
N SER A 110 10.20 3.04 22.35
CA SER A 110 11.23 2.03 22.65
C SER A 110 10.84 0.59 22.28
N ALA A 111 9.57 0.33 21.98
CA ALA A 111 9.10 -0.98 21.55
C ALA A 111 9.19 -1.16 20.03
N LEU A 112 9.20 -0.08 19.25
CA LEU A 112 9.12 -0.14 17.79
C LEU A 112 10.27 -0.96 17.19
N GLU A 113 11.50 -0.72 17.62
CA GLU A 113 12.67 -1.45 17.13
C GLU A 113 12.58 -2.95 17.45
N ARG A 114 12.07 -3.30 18.64
CA ARG A 114 11.86 -4.69 19.02
C ARG A 114 10.76 -5.36 18.21
N ILE A 115 9.67 -4.64 17.90
CA ILE A 115 8.60 -5.15 17.04
C ILE A 115 9.12 -5.41 15.62
N ARG A 116 9.98 -4.54 15.09
CA ARG A 116 10.64 -4.72 13.78
C ARG A 116 11.41 -6.03 13.69
N LEU A 117 11.95 -6.51 14.79
CA LEU A 117 12.77 -7.72 14.86
C LEU A 117 11.97 -9.00 15.15
N GLU A 118 10.68 -8.92 15.45
CA GLU A 118 9.86 -10.10 15.70
C GLU A 118 9.72 -10.97 14.44
N GLU A 119 9.84 -12.28 14.60
CA GLU A 119 9.80 -13.25 13.50
C GLU A 119 8.50 -13.19 12.67
N PRO A 120 7.29 -13.05 13.28
CA PRO A 120 6.06 -13.03 12.50
C PRO A 120 5.80 -11.69 11.78
N VAL A 121 6.72 -10.71 11.89
CA VAL A 121 6.56 -9.37 11.34
C VAL A 121 7.34 -9.22 10.05
N VAL A 122 6.64 -8.88 8.95
CA VAL A 122 7.25 -8.55 7.65
C VAL A 122 7.05 -7.07 7.37
N LEU A 123 8.14 -6.30 7.31
CA LEU A 123 8.08 -4.86 7.14
C LEU A 123 7.53 -4.50 5.76
N GLY A 124 6.59 -3.53 5.73
CA GLY A 124 5.95 -3.01 4.54
C GLY A 124 5.92 -1.47 4.55
N GLY A 125 5.20 -0.87 3.62
CA GLY A 125 4.99 0.56 3.56
C GLY A 125 6.26 1.37 3.71
N VAL A 126 6.20 2.44 4.52
CA VAL A 126 7.36 3.32 4.76
C VAL A 126 8.52 2.60 5.47
N SER A 127 8.22 1.58 6.28
CA SER A 127 9.25 0.82 7.00
C SER A 127 10.10 -0.08 6.10
N ALA A 128 9.60 -0.42 4.91
CA ALA A 128 10.35 -1.16 3.90
C ALA A 128 10.85 -0.27 2.74
N ALA A 129 10.48 1.01 2.71
CA ALA A 129 10.78 1.92 1.62
C ALA A 129 12.29 2.02 1.29
N PRO A 130 13.22 2.14 2.26
CA PRO A 130 14.64 2.17 1.97
C PRO A 130 15.15 0.86 1.35
N HIS A 131 14.61 -0.28 1.76
CA HIS A 131 15.01 -1.60 1.25
C HIS A 131 14.69 -1.76 -0.25
N VAL A 132 13.58 -1.20 -0.70
CA VAL A 132 13.17 -1.20 -2.11
C VAL A 132 13.66 0.03 -2.89
N LYS A 133 14.56 0.81 -2.30
CA LYS A 133 15.13 2.04 -2.89
C LYS A 133 14.05 3.06 -3.30
N ALA A 134 12.97 3.15 -2.54
CA ALA A 134 12.05 4.27 -2.64
C ALA A 134 12.72 5.53 -2.09
N ASP A 135 12.42 6.69 -2.68
CA ASP A 135 12.96 7.98 -2.22
C ASP A 135 12.22 8.47 -0.96
N LEU A 136 12.30 7.64 0.09
CA LEU A 136 11.73 7.88 1.41
C LEU A 136 12.70 7.44 2.50
N ILE A 137 12.65 8.15 3.62
CA ILE A 137 13.36 7.79 4.83
C ILE A 137 12.38 7.01 5.71
N ASP A 138 12.84 5.88 6.27
CA ASP A 138 12.07 5.17 7.29
C ASP A 138 12.02 6.01 8.57
N PRO A 139 10.83 6.45 9.01
CA PRO A 139 10.71 7.18 10.26
C PRO A 139 10.91 6.23 11.44
N ASN A 140 11.83 6.57 12.34
CA ASN A 140 12.12 5.74 13.53
C ASN A 140 10.95 5.67 14.53
N ASP A 141 10.01 6.60 14.43
CA ASP A 141 8.84 6.75 15.30
C ASP A 141 7.55 6.13 14.74
N HIS A 142 7.64 5.47 13.59
CA HIS A 142 6.50 4.82 12.92
C HIS A 142 6.87 3.43 12.43
N LEU A 143 5.90 2.50 12.40
CA LEU A 143 6.06 1.15 11.92
C LEU A 143 4.90 0.75 11.01
N GLU A 144 5.22 0.27 9.81
CA GLU A 144 4.26 -0.43 8.96
C GLU A 144 4.75 -1.86 8.68
N ALA A 145 3.87 -2.83 8.91
CA ALA A 145 4.22 -4.24 8.74
C ALA A 145 3.03 -5.12 8.43
N TYR A 146 3.31 -6.29 7.90
CA TYR A 146 2.38 -7.40 7.73
C TYR A 146 2.52 -8.41 8.88
N ILE A 147 1.39 -9.00 9.28
CA ILE A 147 1.33 -10.04 10.29
C ILE A 147 0.25 -11.06 9.95
N ARG A 148 0.46 -12.33 10.30
CA ARG A 148 -0.58 -13.35 10.21
C ARG A 148 -1.65 -13.10 11.26
N GLU A 149 -2.89 -13.35 10.91
CA GLU A 149 -4.03 -13.19 11.82
C GLU A 149 -3.84 -13.92 13.16
N ARG A 150 -3.33 -15.17 13.12
CA ARG A 150 -3.08 -15.97 14.33
C ARG A 150 -2.02 -15.40 15.26
N ASP A 151 -1.07 -14.60 14.74
CA ASP A 151 0.06 -14.07 15.51
C ASP A 151 -0.25 -12.68 16.09
N LEU A 152 -1.32 -12.01 15.60
CA LEU A 152 -1.68 -10.65 15.96
C LEU A 152 -1.93 -10.47 17.46
N GLU A 153 -2.75 -11.33 18.07
CA GLU A 153 -3.11 -11.21 19.49
C GLU A 153 -1.90 -11.35 20.40
N GLY A 154 -0.99 -12.27 20.06
CA GLY A 154 0.29 -12.45 20.76
C GLY A 154 1.17 -11.22 20.71
N LEU A 155 1.28 -10.60 19.53
CA LEU A 155 2.05 -9.36 19.34
C LEU A 155 1.42 -8.19 20.12
N VAL A 156 0.10 -8.01 20.02
CA VAL A 156 -0.63 -6.95 20.72
C VAL A 156 -0.42 -7.04 22.23
N ARG A 157 -0.57 -8.22 22.82
CA ARG A 157 -0.34 -8.43 24.26
C ARG A 157 1.11 -8.20 24.67
N ARG A 158 2.06 -8.76 23.91
CA ARG A 158 3.50 -8.70 24.24
C ARG A 158 4.04 -7.30 24.26
N PHE A 159 3.58 -6.43 23.35
CA PHE A 159 4.05 -5.06 23.23
C PHE A 159 3.05 -4.02 23.75
N ALA A 160 1.98 -4.47 24.40
CA ALA A 160 0.91 -3.60 24.93
C ALA A 160 0.41 -2.59 23.89
N LEU A 161 0.14 -3.06 22.66
CA LEU A 161 -0.31 -2.20 21.57
C LEU A 161 -1.73 -1.66 21.88
N ASN A 162 -1.90 -0.34 21.83
CA ASN A 162 -3.18 0.32 22.09
C ASN A 162 -3.87 0.67 20.78
N ALA A 163 -5.05 0.07 20.53
CA ALA A 163 -5.88 0.32 19.36
C ALA A 163 -6.71 1.62 19.45
N ASP A 164 -6.95 2.13 20.67
CA ASP A 164 -7.81 3.29 20.91
C ASP A 164 -7.01 4.61 21.03
N ALA A 165 -5.72 4.58 20.64
CA ALA A 165 -4.88 5.77 20.75
C ALA A 165 -5.23 6.81 19.68
N GLU A 166 -5.30 8.08 20.08
CA GLU A 166 -5.56 9.21 19.16
C GLU A 166 -4.48 9.37 18.09
N ARG A 167 -3.24 8.99 18.38
CA ARG A 167 -2.09 9.11 17.49
C ARG A 167 -1.37 7.77 17.34
N PRO A 168 -1.90 6.88 16.50
CA PRO A 168 -1.26 5.60 16.24
C PRO A 168 0.08 5.80 15.51
N ASN A 169 1.06 4.97 15.87
CA ASN A 169 2.38 4.93 15.23
C ASN A 169 2.76 3.55 14.69
N VAL A 170 1.83 2.59 14.75
CA VAL A 170 2.00 1.25 14.19
C VAL A 170 0.81 0.94 13.30
N VAL A 171 1.08 0.54 12.07
CA VAL A 171 0.08 0.01 11.14
C VAL A 171 0.40 -1.45 10.86
N LEU A 172 -0.47 -2.35 11.32
CA LEU A 172 -0.38 -3.78 11.04
C LEU A 172 -1.37 -4.17 9.95
N ARG A 173 -0.86 -4.71 8.84
CA ARG A 173 -1.66 -5.29 7.76
C ARG A 173 -1.84 -6.78 8.03
N VAL A 174 -3.02 -7.13 8.50
CA VAL A 174 -3.36 -8.49 8.92
C VAL A 174 -3.79 -9.30 7.70
N VAL A 175 -3.13 -10.44 7.51
CA VAL A 175 -3.46 -11.42 6.47
C VAL A 175 -3.93 -12.70 7.13
N THR A 176 -5.01 -13.31 6.62
CA THR A 176 -5.47 -14.61 7.12
C THR A 176 -4.37 -15.67 6.97
N THR A 177 -4.31 -16.61 7.88
CA THR A 177 -3.21 -17.58 7.96
C THR A 177 -3.06 -18.39 6.67
N GLU A 178 -4.18 -18.75 6.04
CA GLU A 178 -4.24 -19.55 4.80
C GLU A 178 -3.74 -18.78 3.58
N LEU A 179 -3.76 -17.46 3.64
CA LEU A 179 -3.33 -16.57 2.55
C LEU A 179 -1.96 -15.92 2.80
N TRP A 180 -1.23 -16.36 3.83
CA TRP A 180 0.07 -15.79 4.15
C TRP A 180 1.06 -15.98 2.99
N PRO A 181 1.52 -14.91 2.33
CA PRO A 181 2.24 -15.02 1.07
C PRO A 181 3.76 -15.03 1.24
N PHE A 182 4.25 -14.75 2.45
CA PHE A 182 5.69 -14.57 2.68
C PHE A 182 6.36 -15.86 3.13
N ALA A 183 7.51 -16.17 2.55
CA ALA A 183 8.34 -17.29 2.96
C ALA A 183 8.84 -17.10 4.42
N PRO A 184 9.22 -18.18 5.11
CA PRO A 184 9.98 -18.07 6.35
C PRO A 184 11.17 -17.13 6.17
N ASP A 185 11.57 -16.43 7.20
CA ASP A 185 12.70 -15.49 7.22
C ASP A 185 12.57 -14.24 6.34
N THR A 186 11.42 -14.05 5.66
CA THR A 186 11.15 -12.82 4.91
C THR A 186 11.03 -11.65 5.87
N ARG A 187 11.93 -10.66 5.75
CA ARG A 187 11.96 -9.46 6.61
C ARG A 187 11.24 -8.27 5.99
N PHE A 188 11.25 -8.16 4.68
CA PHE A 188 10.70 -7.03 3.93
C PHE A 188 9.75 -7.49 2.85
N CYS A 189 8.67 -6.75 2.66
CA CYS A 189 7.77 -6.97 1.54
C CYS A 189 8.47 -6.74 0.20
N PRO A 190 8.08 -7.46 -0.86
CA PRO A 190 8.58 -7.20 -2.20
C PRO A 190 8.13 -5.82 -2.72
N PRO A 191 8.88 -5.23 -3.68
CA PRO A 191 8.66 -3.85 -4.15
C PRO A 191 7.23 -3.52 -4.54
N VAL A 192 6.53 -4.44 -5.21
CA VAL A 192 5.13 -4.22 -5.61
C VAL A 192 4.19 -4.08 -4.42
N VAL A 193 4.40 -4.86 -3.35
CA VAL A 193 3.59 -4.79 -2.13
C VAL A 193 3.87 -3.50 -1.39
N VAL A 194 5.15 -3.12 -1.25
CA VAL A 194 5.55 -1.83 -0.67
C VAL A 194 4.95 -0.66 -1.45
N ALA A 195 5.01 -0.70 -2.78
CA ALA A 195 4.42 0.33 -3.63
C ALA A 195 2.91 0.51 -3.36
N LEU A 196 2.16 -0.59 -3.25
CA LEU A 196 0.73 -0.54 -2.93
C LEU A 196 0.47 0.04 -1.54
N ASP A 197 1.28 -0.32 -0.55
CA ASP A 197 1.17 0.22 0.81
C ASP A 197 1.37 1.73 0.81
N LEU A 198 2.42 2.21 0.12
CA LEU A 198 2.73 3.63 -0.01
C LEU A 198 1.63 4.41 -0.74
N ILE A 199 1.03 3.83 -1.78
CA ILE A 199 -0.09 4.46 -2.52
C ILE A 199 -1.33 4.62 -1.64
N GLU A 200 -1.55 3.72 -0.68
CA GLU A 200 -2.71 3.74 0.20
C GLU A 200 -2.61 4.75 1.35
N THR A 201 -1.45 5.35 1.57
CA THR A 201 -1.27 6.34 2.66
C THR A 201 -1.95 7.68 2.33
N SER A 202 -2.15 8.52 3.34
CA SER A 202 -2.61 9.90 3.17
C SER A 202 -1.48 10.85 2.77
N ASP A 203 -0.22 10.49 3.00
CA ASP A 203 0.94 11.31 2.68
C ASP A 203 1.23 11.32 1.17
N SER A 204 1.29 12.53 0.60
CA SER A 204 1.48 12.73 -0.84
C SER A 204 2.86 12.30 -1.35
N ARG A 205 3.91 12.44 -0.52
CA ARG A 205 5.28 12.02 -0.88
C ARG A 205 5.37 10.50 -0.94
N SER A 206 4.83 9.82 0.05
CA SER A 206 4.76 8.35 0.08
C SER A 206 3.97 7.81 -1.11
N ARG A 207 2.81 8.40 -1.43
CA ARG A 207 2.04 7.98 -2.62
C ARG A 207 2.82 8.13 -3.91
N ARG A 208 3.50 9.26 -4.10
CA ARG A 208 4.33 9.49 -5.29
C ARG A 208 5.41 8.42 -5.38
N ALA A 209 6.16 8.18 -4.31
CA ALA A 209 7.18 7.14 -4.27
C ALA A 209 6.62 5.74 -4.58
N GLY A 210 5.40 5.43 -4.12
CA GLY A 210 4.70 4.19 -4.46
C GLY A 210 4.41 4.06 -5.95
N PHE A 211 3.92 5.12 -6.61
CA PHE A 211 3.71 5.11 -8.06
C PHE A 211 5.02 5.00 -8.84
N ASP A 212 6.05 5.72 -8.42
CA ASP A 212 7.38 5.65 -9.05
C ASP A 212 7.95 4.22 -8.96
N LEU A 213 7.73 3.49 -7.86
CA LEU A 213 8.10 2.08 -7.72
C LEU A 213 7.35 1.17 -8.70
N LEU A 214 6.06 1.41 -8.95
CA LEU A 214 5.28 0.62 -9.92
C LEU A 214 5.75 0.82 -11.35
N GLN A 215 6.31 1.99 -11.69
CA GLN A 215 6.79 2.31 -13.03
C GLN A 215 8.21 1.79 -13.33
N ARG A 216 9.01 1.49 -12.30
CA ARG A 216 10.39 0.98 -12.47
C ARG A 216 10.50 -0.48 -12.91
N ARG A 217 9.37 -1.14 -13.19
CA ARG A 217 9.31 -2.55 -13.64
C ARG A 217 9.38 -2.71 -15.15
#